data_c6fe2c174a165c3f5eb09185dcc4a404
#
_entry.id   c6fe2c174a165c3f5eb09185dcc4a404
#
_cell.length_a   1.000
_cell.length_b   1.000
_cell.length_c   1.000
_cell.angle_alpha   90.00
_cell.angle_beta   90.00
_cell.angle_gamma   90.00
#
_symmetry.space_group_name_H-M   'P 1'
#
loop_
_entity.id
_entity.type
_entity.pdbx_description
1 polymer ?
#
loop_
_entity_poly.entity_id
_entity_poly.type
_entity_poly.pdbx_seq_one_letter_code
_entity_poly.pdbx_strand_id
1 'polypeptide(L)'
;MEKVLTISVAAYHVEQYLEETLESFLIPEVRGQLEILIINDGSGEGINEIAEKYVDRYPHVFRLINKENGGHGSTVNRGIEEASGKYFKTVDGDDRVEAEGFADLLAYLERAEEDLIVTDYYRFDDGTGEWIDTMRHRFEGKEYGRSYRFEDICDQVYINMHATTYRTELLKKMKRRLDEHCFYVDAEYILYPIPYVETVVFLQRPVYGYRLGLAEQSVNIKSMQKNCLHHETVLEHLLDFYGEACHTLSEAKKRYVERGVARILVSQFKIYLSFEPAGQWKAKIKEQDARVKKDFPGVYQAVENSAVKLLRRSGYLLYPLASKACRRAYHCDQEGR
;
A
#
# COMPACT_ATOMS: atom_id res chain seq x y z
N MET A 1 19.41 -2.27 23.76
CA MET A 1 19.81 -2.74 22.40
C MET A 1 19.14 -1.83 21.41
N GLU A 2 19.80 -1.49 20.33
CA GLU A 2 19.22 -0.74 19.22
C GLU A 2 18.18 -1.61 18.52
N LYS A 3 17.04 -1.01 18.19
CA LYS A 3 15.95 -1.73 17.53
C LYS A 3 16.26 -1.90 16.04
N VAL A 4 16.09 -3.11 15.54
CA VAL A 4 16.36 -3.43 14.13
C VAL A 4 15.16 -3.08 13.26
N LEU A 5 13.95 -3.40 13.73
CA LEU A 5 12.71 -3.18 13.00
C LEU A 5 11.66 -2.51 13.89
N THR A 6 11.07 -1.42 13.40
CA THR A 6 9.81 -0.88 13.88
C THR A 6 8.67 -1.35 12.98
N ILE A 7 7.65 -1.96 13.57
CA ILE A 7 6.37 -2.22 12.90
C ILE A 7 5.35 -1.22 13.42
N SER A 8 4.70 -0.49 12.51
CA SER A 8 3.55 0.36 12.80
C SER A 8 2.27 -0.42 12.50
N VAL A 9 1.47 -0.67 13.52
CA VAL A 9 0.18 -1.35 13.41
C VAL A 9 -0.92 -0.30 13.42
N ALA A 10 -1.64 -0.17 12.29
CA ALA A 10 -2.78 0.73 12.17
C ALA A 10 -4.02 0.06 12.80
N ALA A 11 -4.50 0.59 13.92
CA ALA A 11 -5.63 0.03 14.66
C ALA A 11 -6.82 0.98 14.65
N TYR A 12 -7.86 0.63 13.86
CA TYR A 12 -9.14 1.34 13.81
C TYR A 12 -10.29 0.37 13.58
N HIS A 13 -11.11 0.14 14.62
CA HIS A 13 -12.23 -0.82 14.62
C HIS A 13 -11.81 -2.25 14.21
N VAL A 14 -10.67 -2.71 14.72
CA VAL A 14 -10.07 -4.02 14.43
C VAL A 14 -9.96 -4.91 15.68
N GLU A 15 -10.77 -4.63 16.71
CA GLU A 15 -10.73 -5.32 18.01
C GLU A 15 -10.76 -6.84 17.87
N GLN A 16 -11.54 -7.35 16.92
CA GLN A 16 -11.69 -8.79 16.69
C GLN A 16 -10.47 -9.48 16.06
N TYR A 17 -9.54 -8.70 15.47
CA TYR A 17 -8.36 -9.22 14.76
C TYR A 17 -7.05 -8.86 15.45
N LEU A 18 -7.05 -7.74 16.21
CA LEU A 18 -5.82 -7.14 16.72
C LEU A 18 -4.99 -8.12 17.58
N GLU A 19 -5.64 -8.99 18.37
CA GLU A 19 -4.94 -9.98 19.19
C GLU A 19 -4.16 -10.97 18.32
N GLU A 20 -4.76 -11.50 17.22
CA GLU A 20 -4.08 -12.36 16.26
C GLU A 20 -2.91 -11.64 15.59
N THR A 21 -3.10 -10.38 15.22
CA THR A 21 -2.05 -9.54 14.63
C THR A 21 -0.86 -9.41 15.57
N LEU A 22 -1.09 -9.03 16.83
CA LEU A 22 -0.02 -8.81 17.81
C LEU A 22 0.70 -10.11 18.19
N GLU A 23 -0.02 -11.23 18.35
CA GLU A 23 0.56 -12.55 18.60
C GLU A 23 1.49 -13.00 17.47
N SER A 24 1.16 -12.67 16.22
CA SER A 24 1.98 -13.06 15.06
C SER A 24 3.41 -12.50 15.09
N PHE A 25 3.65 -11.40 15.81
CA PHE A 25 4.99 -10.80 15.97
C PHE A 25 5.82 -11.45 17.10
N LEU A 26 5.23 -12.28 17.94
CA LEU A 26 5.88 -12.82 19.13
C LEU A 26 6.74 -14.05 18.84
N ILE A 27 7.80 -13.87 18.05
CA ILE A 27 8.82 -14.90 17.81
C ILE A 27 9.88 -14.78 18.94
N PRO A 28 10.07 -15.82 19.78
CA PRO A 28 10.91 -15.73 21.00
C PRO A 28 12.34 -15.29 20.73
N GLU A 29 12.93 -15.78 19.63
CA GLU A 29 14.35 -15.60 19.29
C GLU A 29 14.70 -14.16 18.93
N VAL A 30 13.73 -13.38 18.43
CA VAL A 30 13.97 -12.07 17.81
C VAL A 30 13.26 -10.91 18.49
N ARG A 31 12.47 -11.16 19.55
CA ARG A 31 11.69 -10.13 20.24
C ARG A 31 12.48 -8.91 20.71
N GLY A 32 13.72 -9.10 21.15
CA GLY A 32 14.59 -8.01 21.62
C GLY A 32 14.91 -6.96 20.56
N GLN A 33 14.80 -7.32 19.29
CA GLN A 33 15.13 -6.47 18.14
C GLN A 33 13.96 -5.67 17.62
N LEU A 34 12.73 -5.96 18.09
CA LEU A 34 11.48 -5.37 17.61
C LEU A 34 11.05 -4.17 18.45
N GLU A 35 10.47 -3.20 17.76
CA GLU A 35 9.57 -2.19 18.29
C GLU A 35 8.23 -2.31 17.54
N ILE A 36 7.14 -2.51 18.26
CA ILE A 36 5.80 -2.59 17.70
C ILE A 36 5.01 -1.37 18.20
N LEU A 37 4.67 -0.47 17.33
CA LEU A 37 3.86 0.71 17.61
C LEU A 37 2.41 0.41 17.26
N ILE A 38 1.56 0.24 18.26
CA ILE A 38 0.12 0.07 18.09
C ILE A 38 -0.47 1.47 18.03
N ILE A 39 -0.88 1.92 16.85
CA ILE A 39 -1.45 3.26 16.65
C ILE A 39 -2.97 3.15 16.67
N ASN A 40 -3.58 3.47 17.83
CA ASN A 40 -5.03 3.56 17.96
C ASN A 40 -5.52 4.88 17.33
N ASP A 41 -6.19 4.77 16.21
CA ASP A 41 -6.70 5.91 15.42
C ASP A 41 -8.10 6.35 15.87
N GLY A 42 -8.31 6.45 17.17
CA GLY A 42 -9.57 6.94 17.74
C GLY A 42 -10.70 5.91 17.82
N SER A 43 -10.38 4.62 17.94
CA SER A 43 -11.40 3.55 18.07
C SER A 43 -12.01 3.42 19.48
N GLY A 44 -11.52 4.16 20.46
CA GLY A 44 -11.98 4.04 21.83
C GLY A 44 -11.28 2.94 22.65
N GLU A 45 -11.94 2.49 23.75
CA GLU A 45 -11.31 1.68 24.80
C GLU A 45 -10.99 0.24 24.37
N GLY A 46 -11.75 -0.37 23.47
CA GLY A 46 -11.56 -1.77 23.08
C GLY A 46 -10.17 -2.07 22.53
N ILE A 47 -9.63 -1.19 21.68
CA ILE A 47 -8.25 -1.29 21.20
C ILE A 47 -7.25 -1.14 22.34
N ASN A 48 -7.49 -0.20 23.27
CA ASN A 48 -6.59 0.05 24.39
C ASN A 48 -6.52 -1.18 25.32
N GLU A 49 -7.66 -1.76 25.68
CA GLU A 49 -7.73 -2.96 26.54
C GLU A 49 -6.95 -4.15 25.98
N ILE A 50 -6.97 -4.33 24.64
CA ILE A 50 -6.19 -5.37 23.98
C ILE A 50 -4.70 -5.00 24.00
N ALA A 51 -4.36 -3.79 23.55
CA ALA A 51 -2.99 -3.35 23.39
C ALA A 51 -2.22 -3.29 24.72
N GLU A 52 -2.85 -2.82 25.81
CA GLU A 52 -2.26 -2.70 27.13
C GLU A 52 -1.79 -4.06 27.68
N LYS A 53 -2.49 -5.16 27.41
CA LYS A 53 -2.05 -6.52 27.79
C LYS A 53 -0.66 -6.85 27.23
N TYR A 54 -0.40 -6.42 25.98
CA TYR A 54 0.90 -6.66 25.31
C TYR A 54 1.95 -5.69 25.78
N VAL A 55 1.60 -4.43 26.01
CA VAL A 55 2.51 -3.41 26.58
C VAL A 55 2.97 -3.83 27.99
N ASP A 56 2.05 -4.27 28.85
CA ASP A 56 2.39 -4.72 30.19
C ASP A 56 3.25 -5.98 30.20
N ARG A 57 2.95 -6.93 29.32
CA ARG A 57 3.69 -8.20 29.24
C ARG A 57 5.07 -8.06 28.55
N TYR A 58 5.17 -7.14 27.59
CA TYR A 58 6.38 -6.94 26.77
C TYR A 58 6.71 -5.46 26.58
N PRO A 59 6.99 -4.69 27.65
CA PRO A 59 7.12 -3.22 27.62
C PRO A 59 8.31 -2.72 26.78
N HIS A 60 9.26 -3.62 26.45
CA HIS A 60 10.39 -3.28 25.58
C HIS A 60 10.13 -3.58 24.09
N VAL A 61 8.97 -4.15 23.77
CA VAL A 61 8.59 -4.51 22.41
C VAL A 61 7.42 -3.68 21.93
N PHE A 62 6.34 -3.59 22.73
CA PHE A 62 5.11 -2.92 22.35
C PHE A 62 4.99 -1.54 23.00
N ARG A 63 4.48 -0.60 22.21
CA ARG A 63 4.07 0.74 22.64
C ARG A 63 2.69 1.05 22.07
N LEU A 64 1.77 1.50 22.92
CA LEU A 64 0.47 2.02 22.50
C LEU A 64 0.56 3.53 22.30
N ILE A 65 0.05 4.01 21.18
CA ILE A 65 -0.05 5.43 20.84
C ILE A 65 -1.49 5.72 20.50
N ASN A 66 -2.17 6.47 21.37
CA ASN A 66 -3.52 6.97 21.12
C ASN A 66 -3.48 8.29 20.39
N LYS A 67 -4.32 8.47 19.36
CA LYS A 67 -4.50 9.72 18.63
C LYS A 67 -5.95 9.91 18.21
N GLU A 68 -6.31 11.14 17.87
CA GLU A 68 -7.58 11.41 17.20
C GLU A 68 -7.60 10.75 15.82
N ASN A 69 -8.80 10.32 15.38
CA ASN A 69 -8.93 9.69 14.06
C ASN A 69 -8.44 10.62 12.96
N GLY A 70 -7.52 10.13 12.15
CA GLY A 70 -6.95 10.80 10.98
C GLY A 70 -6.86 9.87 9.77
N GLY A 71 -7.34 8.63 9.89
CA GLY A 71 -7.29 7.61 8.84
C GLY A 71 -5.93 6.92 8.72
N HIS A 72 -5.87 5.91 7.86
CA HIS A 72 -4.70 5.04 7.71
C HIS A 72 -3.40 5.82 7.45
N GLY A 73 -3.39 6.82 6.58
CA GLY A 73 -2.20 7.63 6.32
C GLY A 73 -1.64 8.32 7.57
N SER A 74 -2.52 8.79 8.46
CA SER A 74 -2.10 9.41 9.71
C SER A 74 -1.45 8.43 10.69
N THR A 75 -1.88 7.16 10.69
CA THR A 75 -1.25 6.12 11.52
C THR A 75 0.15 5.79 11.00
N VAL A 76 0.32 5.68 9.69
CA VAL A 76 1.63 5.45 9.07
C VAL A 76 2.56 6.65 9.29
N ASN A 77 2.08 7.87 9.09
CA ASN A 77 2.84 9.09 9.37
C ASN A 77 3.33 9.13 10.82
N ARG A 78 2.43 8.84 11.77
CA ARG A 78 2.79 8.79 13.19
C ARG A 78 3.78 7.66 13.48
N GLY A 79 3.59 6.50 12.87
CA GLY A 79 4.52 5.38 13.00
C GLY A 79 5.92 5.73 12.53
N ILE A 80 6.06 6.39 11.37
CA ILE A 80 7.36 6.84 10.83
C ILE A 80 8.04 7.85 11.79
N GLU A 81 7.28 8.79 12.34
CA GLU A 81 7.81 9.79 13.29
C GLU A 81 8.37 9.13 14.57
N GLU A 82 7.61 8.20 15.13
CA GLU A 82 7.93 7.53 16.40
C GLU A 82 8.92 6.37 16.27
N ALA A 83 9.17 5.89 15.05
CA ALA A 83 10.01 4.73 14.81
C ALA A 83 11.44 4.93 15.32
N SER A 84 11.93 3.97 16.10
CA SER A 84 13.32 3.91 16.59
C SER A 84 14.17 2.83 15.91
N GLY A 85 13.54 1.89 15.21
CA GLY A 85 14.22 0.81 14.49
C GLY A 85 14.96 1.30 13.25
N LYS A 86 16.06 0.60 12.90
CA LYS A 86 16.82 0.85 11.67
C LYS A 86 15.92 0.74 10.42
N TYR A 87 14.97 -0.18 10.45
CA TYR A 87 13.99 -0.42 9.39
C TYR A 87 12.56 -0.20 9.89
N PHE A 88 11.67 0.09 8.96
CA PHE A 88 10.26 0.34 9.20
C PHE A 88 9.38 -0.49 8.28
N LYS A 89 8.32 -1.06 8.82
CA LYS A 89 7.26 -1.75 8.10
C LYS A 89 5.91 -1.38 8.68
N THR A 90 4.90 -1.17 7.81
CA THR A 90 3.51 -1.05 8.26
C THR A 90 2.80 -2.40 8.14
N VAL A 91 1.93 -2.69 9.10
CA VAL A 91 1.04 -3.86 9.10
C VAL A 91 -0.34 -3.38 9.55
N ASP A 92 -1.37 -3.76 8.80
CA ASP A 92 -2.74 -3.41 9.15
C ASP A 92 -3.20 -4.25 10.37
N GLY A 93 -4.04 -3.67 11.23
CA GLY A 93 -4.43 -4.31 12.49
C GLY A 93 -5.38 -5.50 12.35
N ASP A 94 -5.82 -5.79 11.13
CA ASP A 94 -6.61 -6.97 10.75
C ASP A 94 -5.79 -8.03 9.97
N ASP A 95 -4.50 -7.79 9.75
CA ASP A 95 -3.58 -8.67 9.05
C ASP A 95 -2.59 -9.37 10.01
N ARG A 96 -1.71 -10.23 9.50
CA ARG A 96 -0.71 -10.94 10.31
C ARG A 96 0.61 -11.13 9.56
N VAL A 97 1.65 -11.59 10.27
CA VAL A 97 2.88 -12.03 9.63
C VAL A 97 3.02 -13.55 9.68
N GLU A 98 3.75 -14.11 8.70
CA GLU A 98 4.10 -15.53 8.65
C GLU A 98 5.40 -15.73 9.45
N ALA A 99 5.38 -16.67 10.39
CA ALA A 99 6.42 -16.82 11.41
C ALA A 99 7.83 -17.07 10.85
N GLU A 100 7.97 -18.02 9.92
CA GLU A 100 9.29 -18.37 9.36
C GLU A 100 9.82 -17.25 8.46
N GLY A 101 8.97 -16.66 7.63
CA GLY A 101 9.35 -15.53 6.77
C GLY A 101 9.71 -14.28 7.58
N PHE A 102 9.00 -14.06 8.68
CA PHE A 102 9.28 -12.95 9.58
C PHE A 102 10.61 -13.14 10.33
N ALA A 103 10.91 -14.36 10.79
CA ALA A 103 12.21 -14.68 11.39
C ALA A 103 13.35 -14.50 10.37
N ASP A 104 13.19 -14.97 9.13
CA ASP A 104 14.17 -14.79 8.05
C ASP A 104 14.39 -13.29 7.73
N LEU A 105 13.31 -12.49 7.70
CA LEU A 105 13.40 -11.05 7.52
C LEU A 105 14.25 -10.41 8.62
N LEU A 106 13.95 -10.69 9.89
CA LEU A 106 14.66 -10.10 11.02
C LEU A 106 16.15 -10.50 11.03
N ALA A 107 16.45 -11.77 10.77
CA ALA A 107 17.83 -12.24 10.65
C ALA A 107 18.60 -11.54 9.51
N TYR A 108 17.90 -11.22 8.41
CA TYR A 108 18.50 -10.45 7.32
C TYR A 108 18.75 -8.99 7.73
N LEU A 109 17.77 -8.35 8.38
CA LEU A 109 17.80 -6.94 8.75
C LEU A 109 18.93 -6.58 9.72
N GLU A 110 19.44 -7.52 10.54
CA GLU A 110 20.58 -7.31 11.44
C GLU A 110 21.82 -6.80 10.69
N ARG A 111 22.03 -7.27 9.45
CA ARG A 111 23.19 -6.95 8.62
C ARG A 111 22.85 -6.16 7.34
N ALA A 112 21.59 -5.90 7.10
CA ALA A 112 21.13 -5.21 5.90
C ALA A 112 21.60 -3.76 5.86
N GLU A 113 21.99 -3.31 4.67
CA GLU A 113 22.34 -1.91 4.39
C GLU A 113 21.54 -1.33 3.22
N GLU A 114 20.65 -2.11 2.64
CA GLU A 114 19.78 -1.69 1.56
C GLU A 114 18.71 -0.71 2.05
N ASP A 115 18.22 0.14 1.15
CA ASP A 115 17.18 1.12 1.44
C ASP A 115 15.78 0.50 1.48
N LEU A 116 15.59 -0.56 0.68
CA LEU A 116 14.32 -1.27 0.54
C LEU A 116 14.55 -2.78 0.55
N ILE A 117 13.93 -3.46 1.49
CA ILE A 117 13.84 -4.91 1.52
C ILE A 117 12.42 -5.30 1.07
N VAL A 118 12.35 -6.16 0.06
CA VAL A 118 11.10 -6.64 -0.52
C VAL A 118 10.94 -8.12 -0.22
N THR A 119 9.84 -8.47 0.42
CA THR A 119 9.45 -9.86 0.65
C THR A 119 8.26 -10.21 -0.23
N ASP A 120 8.05 -11.49 -0.50
CA ASP A 120 6.75 -11.93 -0.99
C ASP A 120 5.71 -11.74 0.12
N TYR A 121 4.41 -11.74 -0.23
CA TYR A 121 3.32 -11.76 0.72
C TYR A 121 2.25 -12.76 0.27
N TYR A 122 1.43 -13.23 1.19
CA TYR A 122 0.35 -14.16 0.88
C TYR A 122 -1.01 -13.57 1.20
N ARG A 123 -2.05 -14.13 0.60
CA ARG A 123 -3.43 -13.81 0.92
C ARG A 123 -4.07 -15.01 1.59
N PHE A 124 -4.89 -14.77 2.60
CA PHE A 124 -5.61 -15.81 3.30
C PHE A 124 -7.08 -15.44 3.50
N ASP A 125 -7.93 -16.44 3.62
CA ASP A 125 -9.37 -16.28 3.79
C ASP A 125 -9.71 -16.02 5.26
N ASP A 126 -10.54 -15.01 5.55
CA ASP A 126 -10.93 -14.64 6.92
C ASP A 126 -11.70 -15.76 7.63
N GLY A 127 -12.64 -16.42 6.92
CA GLY A 127 -13.51 -17.41 7.52
C GLY A 127 -12.82 -18.73 7.84
N THR A 128 -11.86 -19.15 7.00
CA THR A 128 -11.17 -20.44 7.12
C THR A 128 -9.75 -20.34 7.66
N GLY A 129 -9.14 -19.15 7.56
CA GLY A 129 -7.72 -18.95 7.84
C GLY A 129 -6.78 -19.60 6.80
N GLU A 130 -7.33 -20.21 5.74
CA GLU A 130 -6.56 -20.93 4.72
C GLU A 130 -5.78 -19.98 3.81
N TRP A 131 -4.58 -20.37 3.46
CA TRP A 131 -3.73 -19.70 2.48
C TRP A 131 -4.32 -19.82 1.08
N ILE A 132 -4.65 -18.68 0.45
CA ILE A 132 -5.24 -18.64 -0.89
C ILE A 132 -4.15 -18.69 -1.96
N ASP A 133 -3.22 -17.76 -1.91
CA ASP A 133 -2.11 -17.66 -2.86
C ASP A 133 -0.93 -16.83 -2.31
N THR A 134 0.17 -16.79 -3.10
CA THR A 134 1.36 -16.00 -2.80
C THR A 134 1.59 -14.98 -3.91
N MET A 135 1.68 -13.72 -3.54
CA MET A 135 2.01 -12.61 -4.42
C MET A 135 3.53 -12.45 -4.48
N ARG A 136 4.10 -12.74 -5.65
CA ARG A 136 5.55 -12.75 -5.88
C ARG A 136 5.97 -11.64 -6.83
N HIS A 137 7.06 -10.96 -6.48
CA HIS A 137 7.71 -10.02 -7.37
C HIS A 137 8.67 -10.78 -8.30
N ARG A 138 8.42 -10.74 -9.61
CA ARG A 138 9.21 -11.47 -10.62
C ARG A 138 9.81 -10.51 -11.63
N PHE A 139 11.09 -10.69 -11.93
CA PHE A 139 11.78 -10.06 -13.04
C PHE A 139 12.90 -10.97 -13.55
N GLU A 140 13.38 -10.72 -14.75
CA GLU A 140 14.41 -11.54 -15.38
C GLU A 140 15.75 -11.42 -14.63
N GLY A 141 16.40 -12.56 -14.37
CA GLY A 141 17.66 -12.60 -13.64
C GLY A 141 17.57 -12.32 -12.15
N LYS A 142 16.37 -12.37 -11.55
CA LYS A 142 16.20 -12.18 -10.11
C LYS A 142 16.86 -13.29 -9.31
N GLU A 143 17.72 -12.88 -8.37
CA GLU A 143 18.36 -13.73 -7.35
C GLU A 143 17.93 -13.23 -5.96
N TYR A 144 17.42 -14.13 -5.12
CA TYR A 144 17.06 -13.79 -3.75
C TYR A 144 18.31 -13.52 -2.89
N GLY A 145 18.23 -12.53 -2.01
CA GLY A 145 19.36 -12.14 -1.14
C GLY A 145 20.45 -11.33 -1.83
N ARG A 146 20.32 -11.09 -3.14
CA ARG A 146 21.23 -10.22 -3.89
C ARG A 146 20.77 -8.76 -3.82
N SER A 147 21.67 -7.85 -3.51
CA SER A 147 21.43 -6.41 -3.57
C SER A 147 21.48 -5.91 -5.01
N TYR A 148 20.53 -5.08 -5.40
CA TYR A 148 20.42 -4.43 -6.70
C TYR A 148 20.41 -2.92 -6.52
N ARG A 149 20.93 -2.18 -7.51
CA ARG A 149 20.56 -0.79 -7.66
C ARG A 149 19.08 -0.75 -8.10
N PHE A 150 18.27 0.04 -7.41
CA PHE A 150 16.83 0.09 -7.69
C PHE A 150 16.55 0.46 -9.15
N GLU A 151 17.29 1.42 -9.71
CA GLU A 151 17.11 1.87 -11.09
C GLU A 151 17.39 0.81 -12.15
N ASP A 152 18.20 -0.23 -11.84
CA ASP A 152 18.52 -1.30 -12.79
C ASP A 152 17.36 -2.29 -12.96
N ILE A 153 16.43 -2.36 -11.98
CA ILE A 153 15.36 -3.36 -11.96
C ILE A 153 13.94 -2.75 -11.88
N CYS A 154 13.80 -1.50 -11.53
CA CYS A 154 12.50 -0.89 -11.26
C CYS A 154 11.56 -0.88 -12.48
N ASP A 155 12.08 -0.91 -13.71
CA ASP A 155 11.27 -1.02 -14.93
C ASP A 155 10.56 -2.38 -15.08
N GLN A 156 11.05 -3.42 -14.39
CA GLN A 156 10.56 -4.80 -14.52
C GLN A 156 9.62 -5.22 -13.38
N VAL A 157 9.52 -4.40 -12.32
CA VAL A 157 8.78 -4.76 -11.12
C VAL A 157 7.85 -3.62 -10.69
N TYR A 158 6.78 -3.97 -9.99
CA TYR A 158 5.96 -3.05 -9.22
C TYR A 158 5.81 -3.63 -7.82
N ILE A 159 6.18 -2.85 -6.79
CA ILE A 159 6.28 -3.32 -5.41
C ILE A 159 5.05 -2.80 -4.65
N ASN A 160 4.31 -3.71 -4.01
CA ASN A 160 3.13 -3.38 -3.23
C ASN A 160 3.50 -3.07 -1.76
N MET A 161 2.68 -2.30 -1.06
CA MET A 161 2.88 -1.88 0.33
C MET A 161 3.20 -3.07 1.26
N HIS A 162 2.42 -4.14 1.19
CA HIS A 162 2.56 -5.33 2.03
C HIS A 162 3.96 -5.98 1.95
N ALA A 163 4.62 -5.82 0.80
CA ALA A 163 5.95 -6.39 0.54
C ALA A 163 7.11 -5.55 1.08
N THR A 164 6.89 -4.27 1.39
CA THR A 164 7.97 -3.32 1.66
C THR A 164 8.42 -3.32 3.12
N THR A 165 9.73 -3.19 3.30
CA THR A 165 10.38 -2.81 4.56
C THR A 165 11.44 -1.78 4.21
N TYR A 166 11.25 -0.54 4.61
CA TYR A 166 12.13 0.57 4.26
C TYR A 166 13.14 0.87 5.36
N ARG A 167 14.31 1.39 5.00
CA ARG A 167 15.19 2.05 5.95
C ARG A 167 14.46 3.26 6.56
N THR A 168 14.35 3.30 7.87
CA THR A 168 13.56 4.32 8.62
C THR A 168 14.01 5.74 8.30
N GLU A 169 15.32 5.98 8.25
CA GLU A 169 15.86 7.30 7.93
C GLU A 169 15.44 7.80 6.54
N LEU A 170 15.25 6.90 5.57
CA LEU A 170 14.77 7.24 4.24
C LEU A 170 13.36 7.80 4.31
N LEU A 171 12.46 7.13 5.04
CA LEU A 171 11.09 7.60 5.23
C LEU A 171 11.04 8.95 5.98
N LYS A 172 11.89 9.13 7.01
CA LYS A 172 11.99 10.39 7.76
C LYS A 172 12.53 11.56 6.92
N LYS A 173 13.22 11.28 5.81
CA LYS A 173 13.71 12.31 4.87
C LYS A 173 12.68 12.72 3.81
N MET A 174 11.55 12.00 3.69
CA MET A 174 10.51 12.34 2.73
C MET A 174 9.99 13.76 2.96
N LYS A 175 9.86 14.53 1.89
CA LYS A 175 9.31 15.90 1.92
C LYS A 175 7.78 15.92 2.04
N ARG A 176 7.13 14.83 1.62
CA ARG A 176 5.68 14.69 1.65
C ARG A 176 5.29 13.67 2.73
N ARG A 177 4.20 13.95 3.40
CA ARG A 177 3.49 13.02 4.29
C ARG A 177 2.38 12.36 3.49
N LEU A 178 1.92 11.20 3.95
CA LEU A 178 0.73 10.56 3.41
C LEU A 178 -0.50 11.40 3.75
N ASP A 179 -1.50 11.38 2.89
CA ASP A 179 -2.77 12.07 3.12
C ASP A 179 -3.47 11.52 4.37
N GLU A 180 -4.00 12.42 5.17
CA GLU A 180 -4.78 12.09 6.35
C GLU A 180 -6.28 12.19 6.03
N HIS A 181 -7.13 11.49 6.80
CA HIS A 181 -8.58 11.38 6.54
C HIS A 181 -8.91 10.87 5.12
N CYS A 182 -8.01 10.08 4.54
CA CYS A 182 -8.09 9.62 3.17
C CYS A 182 -7.83 8.12 3.06
N PHE A 183 -8.57 7.44 2.16
CA PHE A 183 -8.32 6.05 1.76
C PHE A 183 -7.35 6.01 0.56
N TYR A 184 -6.78 4.83 0.26
CA TYR A 184 -5.90 4.56 -0.92
C TYR A 184 -4.51 5.20 -0.83
N VAL A 185 -4.10 5.62 0.34
CA VAL A 185 -2.76 6.21 0.63
C VAL A 185 -1.62 5.20 0.55
N ASP A 186 -1.92 3.92 0.40
CA ASP A 186 -0.98 2.87 0.07
C ASP A 186 -0.17 3.19 -1.19
N ALA A 187 -0.80 3.83 -2.19
CA ALA A 187 -0.13 4.31 -3.39
C ALA A 187 0.92 5.40 -3.08
N GLU A 188 0.63 6.30 -2.15
CA GLU A 188 1.57 7.32 -1.69
C GLU A 188 2.74 6.70 -0.92
N TYR A 189 2.44 5.75 -0.02
CA TYR A 189 3.46 5.02 0.75
C TYR A 189 4.43 4.24 -0.15
N ILE A 190 3.96 3.76 -1.31
CA ILE A 190 4.80 3.08 -2.31
C ILE A 190 5.61 4.08 -3.14
N LEU A 191 5.06 5.23 -3.52
CA LEU A 191 5.65 6.10 -4.53
C LEU A 191 6.47 7.25 -3.95
N TYR A 192 6.07 7.86 -2.82
CA TYR A 192 6.80 8.98 -2.21
C TYR A 192 8.23 8.65 -1.78
N PRO A 193 8.57 7.40 -1.34
CA PRO A 193 9.94 7.04 -1.02
C PRO A 193 10.88 6.89 -2.24
N ILE A 194 10.35 6.67 -3.44
CA ILE A 194 11.15 6.29 -4.63
C ILE A 194 12.32 7.26 -4.95
N PRO A 195 12.19 8.59 -4.80
CA PRO A 195 13.33 9.48 -5.01
C PRO A 195 14.56 9.14 -4.15
N TYR A 196 14.34 8.56 -2.98
CA TYR A 196 15.36 8.29 -1.97
C TYR A 196 15.88 6.85 -1.98
N VAL A 197 15.19 5.91 -2.65
CA VAL A 197 15.58 4.49 -2.72
C VAL A 197 16.67 4.30 -3.77
N GLU A 198 17.88 3.92 -3.35
CA GLU A 198 18.99 3.61 -4.25
C GLU A 198 19.23 2.09 -4.37
N THR A 199 19.00 1.35 -3.28
CA THR A 199 19.30 -0.07 -3.22
C THR A 199 18.08 -0.89 -2.78
N VAL A 200 17.95 -2.09 -3.35
CA VAL A 200 16.85 -3.01 -3.05
C VAL A 200 17.33 -4.46 -3.03
N VAL A 201 16.78 -5.24 -2.13
CA VAL A 201 16.95 -6.69 -2.08
C VAL A 201 15.60 -7.40 -2.03
N PHE A 202 15.53 -8.61 -2.60
CA PHE A 202 14.34 -9.45 -2.56
C PHE A 202 14.62 -10.69 -1.72
N LEU A 203 13.74 -10.98 -0.75
CA LEU A 203 13.77 -12.20 0.06
C LEU A 203 12.67 -13.16 -0.41
N GLN A 204 12.97 -14.45 -0.29
CA GLN A 204 12.14 -15.49 -0.93
C GLN A 204 10.86 -15.80 -0.17
N ARG A 205 10.92 -15.77 1.18
CA ARG A 205 9.77 -16.18 1.99
C ARG A 205 8.74 -15.07 2.07
N PRO A 206 7.45 -15.38 2.00
CA PRO A 206 6.39 -14.41 2.29
C PRO A 206 6.44 -14.06 3.77
N VAL A 207 6.23 -12.78 4.05
CA VAL A 207 6.21 -12.25 5.42
C VAL A 207 4.83 -11.77 5.80
N TYR A 208 4.22 -10.96 4.96
CA TYR A 208 2.92 -10.33 5.24
C TYR A 208 1.77 -11.26 4.79
N GLY A 209 0.84 -11.53 5.67
CA GLY A 209 -0.42 -12.23 5.37
C GLY A 209 -1.55 -11.21 5.25
N TYR A 210 -2.06 -11.02 4.04
CA TYR A 210 -3.17 -10.12 3.74
C TYR A 210 -4.50 -10.86 3.85
N ARG A 211 -5.36 -10.44 4.78
CA ARG A 211 -6.68 -11.02 5.03
C ARG A 211 -7.66 -10.65 3.93
N LEU A 212 -8.39 -11.61 3.40
CA LEU A 212 -9.45 -11.40 2.42
C LEU A 212 -10.79 -11.90 2.95
N GLY A 213 -11.88 -11.32 2.43
CA GLY A 213 -13.24 -11.76 2.76
C GLY A 213 -13.99 -10.79 3.67
N LEU A 214 -13.38 -9.72 4.13
CA LEU A 214 -14.06 -8.70 4.93
C LEU A 214 -15.01 -7.88 4.06
N ALA A 215 -16.24 -7.69 4.53
CA ALA A 215 -17.31 -7.00 3.77
C ALA A 215 -16.96 -5.53 3.44
N GLU A 216 -16.17 -4.88 4.31
CA GLU A 216 -15.85 -3.44 4.22
C GLU A 216 -14.47 -3.14 3.59
N GLN A 217 -13.81 -4.13 2.98
CA GLN A 217 -12.50 -3.90 2.37
C GLN A 217 -12.53 -2.78 1.33
N SER A 218 -11.53 -1.90 1.38
CA SER A 218 -11.39 -0.72 0.51
C SER A 218 -11.31 -1.07 -0.99
N VAL A 219 -10.89 -2.27 -1.33
CA VAL A 219 -10.81 -2.78 -2.71
C VAL A 219 -12.14 -3.19 -3.32
N ASN A 220 -13.21 -3.31 -2.52
CA ASN A 220 -14.55 -3.58 -3.01
C ASN A 220 -15.07 -2.39 -3.83
N ILE A 221 -15.70 -2.66 -4.99
CA ILE A 221 -16.17 -1.59 -5.88
C ILE A 221 -17.17 -0.63 -5.23
N LYS A 222 -18.02 -1.10 -4.30
CA LYS A 222 -18.96 -0.25 -3.56
C LYS A 222 -18.23 0.67 -2.58
N SER A 223 -17.23 0.16 -1.87
CA SER A 223 -16.34 0.97 -1.03
C SER A 223 -15.59 2.00 -1.87
N MET A 224 -15.10 1.61 -3.07
CA MET A 224 -14.44 2.52 -4.00
C MET A 224 -15.39 3.61 -4.52
N GLN A 225 -16.66 3.28 -4.80
CA GLN A 225 -17.67 4.27 -5.19
C GLN A 225 -17.96 5.26 -4.04
N LYS A 226 -18.15 4.74 -2.82
CA LYS A 226 -18.39 5.57 -1.62
C LYS A 226 -17.21 6.54 -1.37
N ASN A 227 -15.98 6.06 -1.55
CA ASN A 227 -14.76 6.80 -1.31
C ASN A 227 -14.13 7.39 -2.61
N CYS A 228 -14.93 7.61 -3.65
CA CYS A 228 -14.45 8.06 -4.96
C CYS A 228 -13.65 9.37 -4.88
N LEU A 229 -14.06 10.31 -4.02
CA LEU A 229 -13.35 11.58 -3.83
C LEU A 229 -11.98 11.38 -3.19
N HIS A 230 -11.83 10.47 -2.23
CA HIS A 230 -10.53 10.15 -1.64
C HIS A 230 -9.56 9.60 -2.70
N HIS A 231 -10.07 8.71 -3.58
CA HIS A 231 -9.26 8.17 -4.67
C HIS A 231 -8.86 9.25 -5.69
N GLU A 232 -9.76 10.22 -5.97
CA GLU A 232 -9.43 11.39 -6.78
C GLU A 232 -8.34 12.25 -6.11
N THR A 233 -8.46 12.53 -4.81
CA THR A 233 -7.50 13.33 -4.03
C THR A 233 -6.11 12.70 -4.10
N VAL A 234 -6.01 11.40 -3.81
CA VAL A 234 -4.73 10.67 -3.90
C VAL A 234 -4.15 10.73 -5.31
N LEU A 235 -4.97 10.54 -6.35
CA LEU A 235 -4.50 10.66 -7.73
C LEU A 235 -3.94 12.06 -8.03
N GLU A 236 -4.62 13.12 -7.59
CA GLU A 236 -4.15 14.51 -7.80
C GLU A 236 -2.83 14.74 -7.06
N HIS A 237 -2.71 14.33 -5.79
CA HIS A 237 -1.47 14.49 -5.04
C HIS A 237 -0.31 13.68 -5.60
N LEU A 238 -0.59 12.50 -6.17
CA LEU A 238 0.42 11.71 -6.88
C LEU A 238 0.86 12.36 -8.21
N LEU A 239 -0.06 13.01 -8.94
CA LEU A 239 0.28 13.79 -10.13
C LEU A 239 1.14 15.01 -9.77
N ASP A 240 0.78 15.73 -8.70
CA ASP A 240 1.57 16.85 -8.19
C ASP A 240 2.97 16.40 -7.74
N PHE A 241 3.04 15.28 -7.00
CA PHE A 241 4.31 14.68 -6.61
C PHE A 241 5.18 14.34 -7.82
N TYR A 242 4.59 13.70 -8.84
CA TYR A 242 5.31 13.40 -10.08
C TYR A 242 5.80 14.67 -10.76
N GLY A 243 4.97 15.71 -10.85
CA GLY A 243 5.34 17.00 -11.44
C GLY A 243 6.55 17.64 -10.74
N GLU A 244 6.62 17.55 -9.41
CA GLU A 244 7.74 18.08 -8.62
C GLU A 244 9.00 17.21 -8.75
N ALA A 245 8.85 15.89 -8.73
CA ALA A 245 9.97 14.95 -8.64
C ALA A 245 10.57 14.58 -10.01
N CYS A 246 9.80 14.61 -11.09
CA CYS A 246 10.18 14.05 -12.40
C CYS A 246 11.46 14.64 -12.99
N HIS A 247 11.83 15.86 -12.63
CA HIS A 247 13.04 16.54 -13.12
C HIS A 247 14.31 16.14 -12.35
N THR A 248 14.16 15.49 -11.19
CA THR A 248 15.29 15.09 -10.33
C THR A 248 15.51 13.57 -10.33
N LEU A 249 14.53 12.81 -10.83
CA LEU A 249 14.60 11.35 -10.91
C LEU A 249 15.44 10.89 -12.11
N SER A 250 16.15 9.76 -11.95
CA SER A 250 16.69 9.04 -13.11
C SER A 250 15.53 8.58 -14.02
N GLU A 251 15.81 8.39 -15.30
CA GLU A 251 14.77 7.98 -16.26
C GLU A 251 14.08 6.65 -15.86
N ALA A 252 14.77 5.74 -15.19
CA ALA A 252 14.21 4.49 -14.71
C ALA A 252 13.24 4.72 -13.52
N LYS A 253 13.65 5.48 -12.50
CA LYS A 253 12.79 5.84 -11.37
C LYS A 253 11.57 6.66 -11.83
N LYS A 254 11.78 7.58 -12.79
CA LYS A 254 10.70 8.36 -13.39
C LYS A 254 9.66 7.46 -14.03
N ARG A 255 10.07 6.50 -14.89
CA ARG A 255 9.13 5.51 -15.49
C ARG A 255 8.43 4.65 -14.42
N TYR A 256 9.12 4.30 -13.33
CA TYR A 256 8.48 3.57 -12.23
C TYR A 256 7.33 4.38 -11.61
N VAL A 257 7.57 5.65 -11.30
CA VAL A 257 6.53 6.55 -10.76
C VAL A 257 5.41 6.77 -11.77
N GLU A 258 5.73 7.00 -13.05
CA GLU A 258 4.74 7.14 -14.13
C GLU A 258 3.81 5.93 -14.20
N ARG A 259 4.34 4.71 -14.14
CA ARG A 259 3.54 3.48 -14.13
C ARG A 259 2.70 3.35 -12.86
N GLY A 260 3.25 3.73 -11.71
CA GLY A 260 2.52 3.74 -10.44
C GLY A 260 1.32 4.68 -10.50
N VAL A 261 1.52 5.94 -10.89
CA VAL A 261 0.44 6.92 -11.04
C VAL A 261 -0.56 6.51 -12.11
N ALA A 262 -0.09 5.95 -13.24
CA ALA A 262 -0.96 5.43 -14.30
C ALA A 262 -1.89 4.30 -13.81
N ARG A 263 -1.44 3.45 -12.88
CA ARG A 263 -2.29 2.42 -12.24
C ARG A 263 -3.43 3.05 -11.44
N ILE A 264 -3.15 4.11 -10.68
CA ILE A 264 -4.16 4.83 -9.92
C ILE A 264 -5.13 5.54 -10.86
N LEU A 265 -4.67 6.16 -11.95
CA LEU A 265 -5.52 6.73 -13.00
C LEU A 265 -6.47 5.67 -13.61
N VAL A 266 -5.95 4.47 -13.92
CA VAL A 266 -6.77 3.37 -14.44
C VAL A 266 -7.81 2.92 -13.41
N SER A 267 -7.43 2.83 -12.13
CA SER A 267 -8.34 2.51 -11.04
C SER A 267 -9.44 3.59 -10.89
N GLN A 268 -9.08 4.87 -11.00
CA GLN A 268 -10.07 5.96 -10.98
C GLN A 268 -11.06 5.85 -12.15
N PHE A 269 -10.59 5.51 -13.35
CA PHE A 269 -11.49 5.28 -14.49
C PHE A 269 -12.40 4.08 -14.27
N LYS A 270 -11.92 3.02 -13.63
CA LYS A 270 -12.75 1.87 -13.22
C LYS A 270 -13.88 2.32 -12.29
N ILE A 271 -13.59 3.16 -11.29
CA ILE A 271 -14.60 3.71 -10.38
C ILE A 271 -15.65 4.49 -11.18
N TYR A 272 -15.25 5.40 -12.04
CA TYR A 272 -16.17 6.18 -12.87
C TYR A 272 -17.01 5.31 -13.83
N LEU A 273 -16.44 4.26 -14.40
CA LEU A 273 -17.15 3.31 -15.25
C LEU A 273 -18.20 2.49 -14.50
N SER A 274 -18.06 2.35 -13.19
CA SER A 274 -18.98 1.58 -12.34
C SER A 274 -20.24 2.33 -11.92
N PHE A 275 -20.29 3.66 -12.11
CA PHE A 275 -21.43 4.49 -11.72
C PHE A 275 -22.56 4.58 -12.77
N GLU A 276 -23.78 4.88 -12.31
CA GLU A 276 -24.92 5.36 -13.09
C GLU A 276 -25.45 6.70 -12.55
N PRO A 277 -26.01 7.56 -13.39
CA PRO A 277 -26.07 7.49 -14.84
C PRO A 277 -24.70 7.76 -15.49
N ALA A 278 -24.41 7.06 -16.60
CA ALA A 278 -23.09 7.04 -17.23
C ALA A 278 -22.63 8.39 -17.84
N GLY A 279 -23.57 9.31 -18.14
CA GLY A 279 -23.27 10.53 -18.93
C GLY A 279 -22.27 11.48 -18.29
N GLN A 280 -22.48 11.82 -17.01
CA GLN A 280 -21.60 12.73 -16.26
C GLN A 280 -20.20 12.15 -16.06
N TRP A 281 -20.11 10.86 -15.81
CA TRP A 281 -18.83 10.17 -15.58
C TRP A 281 -18.01 10.04 -16.86
N LYS A 282 -18.67 9.90 -18.02
CA LYS A 282 -17.99 9.97 -19.31
C LYS A 282 -17.32 11.33 -19.53
N ALA A 283 -18.00 12.42 -19.19
CA ALA A 283 -17.43 13.76 -19.29
C ALA A 283 -16.22 13.91 -18.37
N LYS A 284 -16.34 13.44 -17.13
CA LYS A 284 -15.27 13.50 -16.11
C LYS A 284 -14.02 12.71 -16.51
N ILE A 285 -14.18 11.49 -17.04
CA ILE A 285 -13.05 10.69 -17.56
C ILE A 285 -12.35 11.45 -18.71
N LYS A 286 -13.12 12.00 -19.66
CA LYS A 286 -12.54 12.72 -20.81
C LYS A 286 -11.75 13.95 -20.37
N GLU A 287 -12.28 14.70 -19.44
CA GLU A 287 -11.63 15.89 -18.89
C GLU A 287 -10.33 15.53 -18.17
N GLN A 288 -10.38 14.57 -17.25
CA GLN A 288 -9.20 14.09 -16.50
C GLN A 288 -8.14 13.51 -17.44
N ASP A 289 -8.54 12.68 -18.43
CA ASP A 289 -7.61 12.08 -19.38
C ASP A 289 -6.96 13.14 -20.29
N ALA A 290 -7.72 14.14 -20.73
CA ALA A 290 -7.20 15.25 -21.53
C ALA A 290 -6.20 16.09 -20.73
N ARG A 291 -6.49 16.38 -19.46
CA ARG A 291 -5.56 17.06 -18.56
C ARG A 291 -4.29 16.25 -18.35
N VAL A 292 -4.40 14.96 -17.99
CA VAL A 292 -3.22 14.09 -17.81
C VAL A 292 -2.39 13.99 -19.09
N LYS A 293 -3.04 13.91 -20.26
CA LYS A 293 -2.32 13.92 -21.56
C LYS A 293 -1.53 15.20 -21.78
N LYS A 294 -2.09 16.35 -21.39
CA LYS A 294 -1.50 17.67 -21.60
C LYS A 294 -0.38 17.93 -20.59
N ASP A 295 -0.64 17.74 -19.31
CA ASP A 295 0.19 18.21 -18.22
C ASP A 295 1.18 17.14 -17.73
N PHE A 296 0.84 15.84 -17.89
CA PHE A 296 1.63 14.68 -17.42
C PHE A 296 1.77 13.61 -18.53
N PRO A 297 2.38 13.95 -19.69
CA PRO A 297 2.40 13.06 -20.86
C PRO A 297 3.07 11.71 -20.60
N GLY A 298 4.06 11.63 -19.69
CA GLY A 298 4.69 10.37 -19.29
C GLY A 298 3.69 9.43 -18.60
N VAL A 299 2.91 9.94 -17.63
CA VAL A 299 1.84 9.16 -16.97
C VAL A 299 0.78 8.71 -17.99
N TYR A 300 0.37 9.59 -18.88
CA TYR A 300 -0.59 9.23 -19.93
C TYR A 300 -0.11 8.08 -20.82
N GLN A 301 1.16 8.09 -21.22
CA GLN A 301 1.78 7.05 -22.04
C GLN A 301 2.00 5.75 -21.28
N ALA A 302 2.28 5.83 -19.96
CA ALA A 302 2.51 4.67 -19.10
C ALA A 302 1.24 3.84 -18.82
N VAL A 303 0.05 4.28 -19.25
CA VAL A 303 -1.18 3.49 -19.12
C VAL A 303 -1.11 2.25 -20.01
N GLU A 304 -1.00 1.07 -19.40
CA GLU A 304 -0.93 -0.22 -20.09
C GLU A 304 -2.30 -0.87 -20.31
N ASN A 305 -3.31 -0.49 -19.52
CA ASN A 305 -4.63 -1.11 -19.52
C ASN A 305 -5.30 -1.04 -20.91
N SER A 306 -5.60 -2.22 -21.50
CA SER A 306 -6.13 -2.35 -22.86
C SER A 306 -7.52 -1.71 -23.03
N ALA A 307 -8.37 -1.77 -22.00
CA ALA A 307 -9.70 -1.16 -22.05
C ALA A 307 -9.61 0.37 -22.10
N VAL A 308 -8.72 0.98 -21.31
CA VAL A 308 -8.47 2.43 -21.35
C VAL A 308 -7.86 2.83 -22.69
N LYS A 309 -6.90 2.07 -23.21
CA LYS A 309 -6.34 2.31 -24.56
C LYS A 309 -7.42 2.27 -25.66
N LEU A 310 -8.34 1.31 -25.56
CA LEU A 310 -9.46 1.20 -26.50
C LEU A 310 -10.45 2.38 -26.36
N LEU A 311 -10.78 2.80 -25.15
CA LEU A 311 -11.60 3.98 -24.90
C LEU A 311 -10.99 5.24 -25.52
N ARG A 312 -9.68 5.45 -25.33
CA ARG A 312 -8.93 6.57 -25.91
C ARG A 312 -8.97 6.53 -27.46
N ARG A 313 -8.69 5.36 -28.07
CA ARG A 313 -8.70 5.17 -29.53
C ARG A 313 -10.06 5.42 -30.16
N SER A 314 -11.14 5.08 -29.47
CA SER A 314 -12.50 5.31 -29.94
C SER A 314 -13.02 6.73 -29.67
N GLY A 315 -12.19 7.64 -29.15
CA GLY A 315 -12.65 8.96 -28.69
C GLY A 315 -13.75 8.86 -27.64
N TYR A 316 -13.74 7.79 -26.82
CA TYR A 316 -14.75 7.46 -25.80
C TYR A 316 -16.15 7.11 -26.37
N LEU A 317 -16.26 6.77 -27.65
CA LEU A 317 -17.51 6.27 -28.22
C LEU A 317 -17.93 4.93 -27.59
N LEU A 318 -16.93 4.09 -27.22
CA LEU A 318 -17.17 2.80 -26.57
C LEU A 318 -17.47 2.88 -25.08
N TYR A 319 -17.57 4.09 -24.49
CA TYR A 319 -17.84 4.28 -23.07
C TYR A 319 -19.08 3.52 -22.57
N PRO A 320 -20.26 3.54 -23.23
CA PRO A 320 -21.44 2.82 -22.74
C PRO A 320 -21.21 1.31 -22.64
N LEU A 321 -20.47 0.73 -23.57
CA LEU A 321 -20.13 -0.69 -23.54
C LEU A 321 -19.13 -1.01 -22.42
N ALA A 322 -18.11 -0.19 -22.23
CA ALA A 322 -17.13 -0.33 -21.17
C ALA A 322 -17.76 -0.20 -19.77
N SER A 323 -18.65 0.79 -19.58
CA SER A 323 -19.39 0.97 -18.32
C SER A 323 -20.28 -0.25 -18.02
N LYS A 324 -21.06 -0.71 -19.01
CA LYS A 324 -21.89 -1.92 -18.84
C LYS A 324 -21.05 -3.16 -18.51
N ALA A 325 -19.92 -3.35 -19.18
CA ALA A 325 -19.00 -4.46 -18.90
C ALA A 325 -18.38 -4.37 -17.49
N CYS A 326 -17.96 -3.18 -17.08
CA CYS A 326 -17.42 -2.92 -15.74
C CYS A 326 -18.46 -3.24 -14.66
N ARG A 327 -19.68 -2.71 -14.76
CA ARG A 327 -20.73 -2.97 -13.78
C ARG A 327 -21.10 -4.45 -13.67
N ARG A 328 -21.16 -5.16 -14.80
CA ARG A 328 -21.39 -6.61 -14.79
C ARG A 328 -20.29 -7.39 -14.10
N ALA A 329 -19.02 -7.05 -14.39
CA ALA A 329 -17.87 -7.72 -13.82
C ALA A 329 -17.80 -7.57 -12.28
N TYR A 330 -18.30 -6.46 -11.75
CA TYR A 330 -18.30 -6.17 -10.31
C TYR A 330 -19.69 -6.28 -9.66
N HIS A 331 -20.67 -6.89 -10.34
CA HIS A 331 -22.04 -7.11 -9.86
C HIS A 331 -22.73 -5.84 -9.34
N CYS A 332 -22.41 -4.67 -9.88
CA CYS A 332 -23.00 -3.39 -9.44
C CYS A 332 -24.51 -3.30 -9.69
N ASP A 333 -25.06 -4.13 -10.59
CA ASP A 333 -26.45 -4.11 -11.03
C ASP A 333 -27.36 -5.11 -10.27
N GLN A 334 -26.87 -5.85 -9.26
CA GLN A 334 -27.61 -6.96 -8.63
C GLN A 334 -28.45 -6.59 -7.40
N GLU A 335 -28.50 -5.35 -6.95
CA GLU A 335 -29.26 -4.94 -5.75
C GLU A 335 -30.54 -4.15 -6.06
N GLY A 336 -31.20 -4.43 -7.15
CA GLY A 336 -32.47 -3.83 -7.56
C GLY A 336 -33.59 -4.83 -7.82
N ARG A 337 -33.56 -6.03 -7.20
CA ARG A 337 -34.66 -6.99 -7.28
C ARG A 337 -34.97 -7.58 -5.93
#